data_606c68b4368f50f905741a060b33fd00
#
_entry.id   606c68b4368f50f905741a060b33fd00
#
_cell.length_a   1.000
_cell.length_b   1.000
_cell.length_c   1.000
_cell.angle_alpha   90.00
_cell.angle_beta   90.00
_cell.angle_gamma   90.00
#
_symmetry.space_group_name_H-M   'P 1'
#
loop_
_entity.id
_entity.type
_entity.pdbx_description
1 polymer ?
#
loop_
_entity_poly.entity_id
_entity_poly.type
_entity_poly.pdbx_seq_one_letter_code
_entity_poly.pdbx_strand_id
1 'polypeptide(L)'
;KTITEIARTFNEEKIPTPSMHLSAVRSKNVKVYPIWTFESVRNILTNRIYTGDTVPFKSHVVRIGSDNVKYIPEEERIIIPNTHEAIITREMYEKAQLVIKSTKKSPSSGIRSPLATYLVCSCCGNRLQKGKPTNKTFLCATARYAPDTACKQIRCDDRKMQEILLKAVRQQCMMMDTRIKHIKATAKTVRSE
;
A
#
# COMPACT_ATOMS: atom_id res chain seq x y z
N LYS A 1 4.97 23.12 -3.37
CA LYS A 1 4.04 22.16 -2.70
C LYS A 1 4.72 20.79 -2.58
N THR A 2 4.49 20.10 -1.49
CA THR A 2 4.90 18.70 -1.33
C THR A 2 3.94 17.76 -2.08
N ILE A 3 4.39 16.54 -2.40
CA ILE A 3 3.53 15.52 -3.05
C ILE A 3 2.27 15.25 -2.21
N THR A 4 2.39 15.28 -0.88
CA THR A 4 1.26 15.09 0.04
C THR A 4 0.25 16.23 -0.04
N GLU A 5 0.72 17.47 -0.15
CA GLU A 5 -0.15 18.65 -0.34
C GLU A 5 -0.86 18.61 -1.69
N ILE A 6 -0.16 18.22 -2.76
CA ILE A 6 -0.76 18.05 -4.08
C ILE A 6 -1.89 17.00 -4.02
N ALA A 7 -1.63 15.83 -3.41
CA ALA A 7 -2.66 14.80 -3.25
C ALA A 7 -3.87 15.29 -2.44
N ARG A 8 -3.64 16.11 -1.40
CA ARG A 8 -4.71 16.72 -0.61
C ARG A 8 -5.53 17.70 -1.45
N THR A 9 -4.87 18.63 -2.15
CA THR A 9 -5.55 19.57 -3.05
C THR A 9 -6.44 18.84 -4.05
N PHE A 10 -5.94 17.77 -4.69
CA PHE A 10 -6.73 17.00 -5.66
C PHE A 10 -7.95 16.31 -5.04
N ASN A 11 -7.85 15.86 -3.78
CA ASN A 11 -8.99 15.30 -3.06
C ASN A 11 -10.00 16.39 -2.65
N GLU A 12 -9.54 17.56 -2.22
CA GLU A 12 -10.39 18.71 -1.87
C GLU A 12 -11.15 19.23 -3.09
N GLU A 13 -10.47 19.33 -4.24
CA GLU A 13 -11.04 19.74 -5.52
C GLU A 13 -11.86 18.63 -6.20
N LYS A 14 -11.94 17.42 -5.59
CA LYS A 14 -12.65 16.26 -6.11
C LYS A 14 -12.22 15.84 -7.52
N ILE A 15 -10.95 16.03 -7.85
CA ILE A 15 -10.38 15.61 -9.13
C ILE A 15 -10.44 14.07 -9.21
N PRO A 16 -11.04 13.47 -10.26
CA PRO A 16 -11.13 12.03 -10.39
C PRO A 16 -9.74 11.40 -10.51
N THR A 17 -9.53 10.28 -9.82
CA THR A 17 -8.28 9.53 -9.93
C THR A 17 -8.20 8.79 -11.27
N PRO A 18 -7.00 8.42 -11.75
CA PRO A 18 -6.84 7.63 -12.97
C PRO A 18 -7.63 6.31 -12.96
N SER A 19 -7.77 5.67 -11.79
CA SER A 19 -8.56 4.44 -11.65
C SER A 19 -10.07 4.68 -11.77
N MET A 20 -10.57 5.83 -11.31
CA MET A 20 -11.98 6.22 -11.50
C MET A 20 -12.26 6.49 -12.98
N HIS A 21 -11.38 7.24 -13.65
CA HIS A 21 -11.52 7.49 -15.09
C HIS A 21 -11.46 6.18 -15.89
N LEU A 22 -10.50 5.32 -15.58
CA LEU A 22 -10.36 4.03 -16.25
C LEU A 22 -11.59 3.13 -16.07
N SER A 23 -12.19 3.12 -14.87
CA SER A 23 -13.40 2.33 -14.58
C SER A 23 -14.62 2.83 -15.35
N ALA A 24 -14.69 4.13 -15.63
CA ALA A 24 -15.76 4.73 -16.43
C ALA A 24 -15.64 4.34 -17.93
N VAL A 25 -14.41 4.18 -18.44
CA VAL A 25 -14.15 3.83 -19.84
C VAL A 25 -14.14 2.31 -20.08
N ARG A 26 -13.65 1.52 -19.13
CA ARG A 26 -13.55 0.05 -19.22
C ARG A 26 -14.63 -0.60 -18.39
N SER A 27 -15.57 -1.28 -19.01
CA SER A 27 -16.74 -1.89 -18.35
C SER A 27 -16.45 -3.07 -17.41
N LYS A 28 -15.22 -3.54 -17.18
CA LYS A 28 -14.99 -4.77 -16.40
C LYS A 28 -13.80 -4.69 -15.45
N ASN A 29 -14.08 -4.97 -14.16
CA ASN A 29 -13.12 -5.38 -13.10
C ASN A 29 -11.91 -4.47 -12.82
N VAL A 30 -12.05 -3.17 -12.98
CA VAL A 30 -11.00 -2.24 -12.53
C VAL A 30 -11.20 -1.93 -11.05
N LYS A 31 -10.21 -2.26 -10.22
CA LYS A 31 -10.20 -1.86 -8.83
C LYS A 31 -10.10 -0.34 -8.72
N VAL A 32 -11.16 0.29 -8.22
CA VAL A 32 -11.23 1.75 -8.10
C VAL A 32 -10.60 2.21 -6.79
N TYR A 33 -9.70 3.17 -6.90
CA TYR A 33 -9.09 3.87 -5.77
C TYR A 33 -9.55 5.34 -5.82
N PRO A 34 -10.58 5.73 -5.06
CA PRO A 34 -11.23 7.03 -5.22
C PRO A 34 -10.45 8.19 -4.59
N ILE A 35 -9.35 7.92 -3.92
CA ILE A 35 -8.60 8.92 -3.17
C ILE A 35 -7.20 9.04 -3.73
N TRP A 36 -6.76 10.27 -4.04
CA TRP A 36 -5.40 10.59 -4.37
C TRP A 36 -4.47 10.36 -3.17
N THR A 37 -3.42 9.64 -3.40
CA THR A 37 -2.41 9.30 -2.38
C THR A 37 -1.04 9.84 -2.81
N PHE A 38 -0.08 9.85 -1.88
CA PHE A 38 1.31 10.16 -2.18
C PHE A 38 1.84 9.31 -3.35
N GLU A 39 1.55 8.01 -3.35
CA GLU A 39 2.07 7.10 -4.39
C GLU A 39 1.41 7.36 -5.76
N SER A 40 0.11 7.64 -5.80
CA SER A 40 -0.56 7.95 -7.08
C SER A 40 0.00 9.21 -7.74
N VAL A 41 0.20 10.28 -6.97
CA VAL A 41 0.81 11.52 -7.47
C VAL A 41 2.27 11.30 -7.84
N ARG A 42 3.04 10.61 -6.99
CA ARG A 42 4.44 10.29 -7.26
C ARG A 42 4.62 9.49 -8.54
N ASN A 43 3.77 8.47 -8.77
CA ASN A 43 3.82 7.64 -9.97
C ASN A 43 3.61 8.47 -11.24
N ILE A 44 2.74 9.47 -11.21
CA ILE A 44 2.57 10.40 -12.32
C ILE A 44 3.83 11.26 -12.51
N LEU A 45 4.32 11.88 -11.44
CA LEU A 45 5.49 12.77 -11.49
C LEU A 45 6.78 12.07 -11.92
N THR A 46 6.90 10.77 -11.65
CA THR A 46 8.10 9.97 -12.01
C THR A 46 7.94 9.19 -13.32
N ASN A 47 6.80 9.29 -13.99
CA ASN A 47 6.58 8.56 -15.21
C ASN A 47 7.08 9.36 -16.43
N ARG A 48 8.18 8.89 -17.02
CA ARG A 48 8.84 9.51 -18.18
C ARG A 48 7.97 9.51 -19.46
N ILE A 49 6.92 8.69 -19.50
CA ILE A 49 6.05 8.63 -20.68
C ILE A 49 5.45 10.02 -21.04
N TYR A 50 5.23 10.88 -20.05
CA TYR A 50 4.70 12.23 -20.28
C TYR A 50 5.65 13.17 -21.04
N THR A 51 6.93 12.81 -21.18
CA THR A 51 7.92 13.56 -21.99
C THR A 51 7.99 13.10 -23.44
N GLY A 52 7.08 12.23 -23.88
CA GLY A 52 7.09 11.66 -25.22
C GLY A 52 8.02 10.44 -25.39
N ASP A 53 8.64 9.98 -24.30
CA ASP A 53 9.56 8.85 -24.33
C ASP A 53 8.87 7.56 -23.87
N THR A 54 9.14 6.44 -24.51
CA THR A 54 8.69 5.11 -24.05
C THR A 54 9.85 4.38 -23.36
N VAL A 55 9.54 3.77 -22.22
CA VAL A 55 10.48 2.94 -21.46
C VAL A 55 9.90 1.55 -21.35
N PRO A 56 10.20 0.65 -22.30
CA PRO A 56 9.79 -0.74 -22.26
C PRO A 56 10.59 -1.52 -21.21
N PHE A 57 10.13 -2.71 -20.89
CA PHE A 57 10.83 -3.68 -20.04
C PHE A 57 11.31 -3.12 -18.69
N LYS A 58 10.49 -2.32 -18.01
CA LYS A 58 10.82 -1.81 -16.65
C LYS A 58 10.98 -2.92 -15.61
N SER A 59 10.44 -4.09 -15.90
CA SER A 59 10.51 -5.27 -15.05
C SER A 59 10.37 -6.54 -15.88
N HIS A 60 10.85 -7.66 -15.35
CA HIS A 60 10.67 -8.99 -15.92
C HIS A 60 10.28 -10.00 -14.84
N VAL A 61 9.58 -11.03 -15.23
CA VAL A 61 9.27 -12.17 -14.36
C VAL A 61 10.52 -13.05 -14.30
N VAL A 62 10.97 -13.39 -13.09
CA VAL A 62 12.23 -14.16 -12.88
C VAL A 62 12.14 -15.57 -13.48
N ARG A 63 10.93 -16.16 -13.45
CA ARG A 63 10.67 -17.51 -13.96
C ARG A 63 9.25 -17.56 -14.50
N ILE A 64 9.03 -18.18 -15.65
CA ILE A 64 7.70 -18.37 -16.24
C ILE A 64 6.79 -19.10 -15.23
N GLY A 65 5.61 -18.54 -14.97
CA GLY A 65 4.66 -19.06 -13.98
C GLY A 65 4.92 -18.64 -12.53
N SER A 66 5.90 -17.74 -12.28
CA SER A 66 6.16 -17.17 -10.96
C SER A 66 5.59 -15.77 -10.84
N ASP A 67 5.09 -15.42 -9.64
CA ASP A 67 4.66 -14.04 -9.31
C ASP A 67 5.85 -13.13 -8.94
N ASN A 68 7.08 -13.66 -8.94
CA ASN A 68 8.28 -12.90 -8.62
C ASN A 68 8.69 -11.99 -9.78
N VAL A 69 8.47 -10.70 -9.60
CA VAL A 69 8.85 -9.65 -10.56
C VAL A 69 10.12 -8.96 -10.09
N LYS A 70 11.15 -8.94 -10.95
CA LYS A 70 12.37 -8.18 -10.73
C LYS A 70 12.32 -6.89 -11.56
N TYR A 71 12.55 -5.75 -10.91
CA TYR A 71 12.61 -4.46 -11.57
C TYR A 71 14.02 -4.19 -12.08
N ILE A 72 14.10 -3.67 -13.31
CA ILE A 72 15.38 -3.25 -13.92
C ILE A 72 15.77 -1.89 -13.34
N PRO A 73 17.02 -1.72 -12.85
CA PRO A 73 17.53 -0.42 -12.39
C PRO A 73 17.35 0.67 -13.45
N GLU A 74 17.19 1.91 -13.01
CA GLU A 74 16.89 3.03 -13.92
C GLU A 74 17.99 3.23 -14.96
N GLU A 75 19.23 2.97 -14.59
CA GLU A 75 20.43 3.11 -15.40
C GLU A 75 20.51 2.07 -16.53
N GLU A 76 19.88 0.91 -16.34
CA GLU A 76 19.88 -0.21 -17.30
C GLU A 76 18.64 -0.22 -18.21
N ARG A 77 17.70 0.73 -18.01
CA ARG A 77 16.44 0.77 -18.77
C ARG A 77 16.67 1.27 -20.19
N ILE A 78 16.04 0.60 -21.13
CA ILE A 78 15.97 1.06 -22.53
C ILE A 78 14.99 2.23 -22.60
N ILE A 79 15.46 3.36 -23.12
CA ILE A 79 14.64 4.55 -23.34
C ILE A 79 14.56 4.80 -24.83
N ILE A 80 13.36 4.80 -25.39
CA ILE A 80 13.10 5.11 -26.79
C ILE A 80 12.51 6.53 -26.82
N PRO A 81 13.27 7.52 -27.32
CA PRO A 81 12.83 8.91 -27.27
C PRO A 81 11.81 9.21 -28.39
N ASN A 82 10.95 10.21 -28.15
CA ASN A 82 10.04 10.81 -29.14
C ASN A 82 9.11 9.79 -29.82
N THR A 83 8.56 8.84 -29.06
CA THR A 83 7.63 7.82 -29.59
C THR A 83 6.21 8.35 -29.72
N HIS A 84 5.88 9.43 -29.05
CA HIS A 84 4.56 10.08 -29.07
C HIS A 84 4.70 11.56 -28.67
N GLU A 85 3.62 12.31 -28.84
CA GLU A 85 3.58 13.73 -28.48
C GLU A 85 3.78 13.91 -26.96
N ALA A 86 4.68 14.83 -26.59
CA ALA A 86 5.00 15.12 -25.20
C ALA A 86 3.93 16.01 -24.57
N ILE A 87 3.47 15.65 -23.36
CA ILE A 87 2.54 16.46 -22.55
C ILE A 87 3.32 17.52 -21.76
N ILE A 88 4.55 17.18 -21.33
CA ILE A 88 5.45 18.09 -20.60
C ILE A 88 6.84 18.09 -21.25
N THR A 89 7.57 19.18 -21.08
CA THR A 89 8.96 19.25 -21.56
C THR A 89 9.90 18.39 -20.70
N ARG A 90 10.98 17.90 -21.31
CA ARG A 90 12.02 17.14 -20.57
C ARG A 90 12.64 17.96 -19.43
N GLU A 91 12.85 19.25 -19.64
CA GLU A 91 13.36 20.14 -18.60
C GLU A 91 12.44 20.22 -17.38
N MET A 92 11.14 20.31 -17.60
CA MET A 92 10.14 20.31 -16.53
C MET A 92 10.16 19.00 -15.75
N TYR A 93 10.24 17.88 -16.46
CA TYR A 93 10.36 16.54 -15.85
C TYR A 93 11.63 16.44 -15.00
N GLU A 94 12.79 16.83 -15.52
CA GLU A 94 14.07 16.76 -14.82
C GLU A 94 14.09 17.62 -13.55
N LYS A 95 13.57 18.85 -13.62
CA LYS A 95 13.38 19.71 -12.45
C LYS A 95 12.52 19.03 -11.38
N ALA A 96 11.42 18.38 -11.77
CA ALA A 96 10.59 17.62 -10.82
C ALA A 96 11.36 16.44 -10.19
N GLN A 97 12.16 15.70 -10.98
CA GLN A 97 13.00 14.60 -10.45
C GLN A 97 14.03 15.10 -9.44
N LEU A 98 14.68 16.24 -9.68
CA LEU A 98 15.63 16.82 -8.74
C LEU A 98 14.97 17.13 -7.39
N VAL A 99 13.79 17.74 -7.41
CA VAL A 99 13.04 18.05 -6.17
C VAL A 99 12.62 16.76 -5.45
N ILE A 100 12.16 15.74 -6.17
CA ILE A 100 11.77 14.45 -5.58
C ILE A 100 12.98 13.73 -4.96
N LYS A 101 14.14 13.74 -5.62
CA LYS A 101 15.37 13.14 -5.11
C LYS A 101 15.88 13.84 -3.85
N SER A 102 15.83 15.17 -3.82
CA SER A 102 16.26 15.96 -2.65
C SER A 102 15.41 15.74 -1.40
N THR A 103 14.16 15.29 -1.56
CA THR A 103 13.24 15.03 -0.45
C THR A 103 13.31 13.60 0.10
N LYS A 104 14.13 12.71 -0.49
CA LYS A 104 14.31 11.34 0.01
C LYS A 104 14.92 11.36 1.41
N LYS A 105 14.13 10.93 2.39
CA LYS A 105 14.63 10.70 3.75
C LYS A 105 15.35 9.36 3.81
N SER A 106 16.43 9.29 4.59
CA SER A 106 17.10 8.03 4.91
C SER A 106 16.12 7.03 5.50
N PRO A 107 16.24 5.73 5.18
CA PRO A 107 15.39 4.72 5.77
C PRO A 107 15.54 4.75 7.29
N SER A 108 14.42 4.83 8.01
CA SER A 108 14.43 4.76 9.48
C SER A 108 14.77 3.34 9.91
N SER A 109 15.83 3.17 10.70
CA SER A 109 16.28 1.90 11.28
C SER A 109 15.43 1.42 12.47
N GLY A 110 14.18 1.86 12.57
CA GLY A 110 13.30 1.49 13.68
C GLY A 110 12.81 0.04 13.61
N ILE A 111 12.76 -0.63 14.78
CA ILE A 111 12.15 -1.97 14.91
C ILE A 111 10.69 -1.90 14.47
N ARG A 112 10.33 -2.67 13.45
CA ARG A 112 8.96 -2.74 12.96
C ARG A 112 8.12 -3.58 13.92
N SER A 113 6.93 -3.09 14.27
CA SER A 113 5.97 -3.90 15.01
C SER A 113 5.57 -5.13 14.18
N PRO A 114 5.47 -6.33 14.77
CA PRO A 114 5.02 -7.53 14.08
C PRO A 114 3.61 -7.38 13.50
N LEU A 115 2.79 -6.48 14.03
CA LEU A 115 1.43 -6.23 13.57
C LEU A 115 1.34 -5.27 12.37
N ALA A 116 2.43 -4.60 11.98
CA ALA A 116 2.43 -3.55 10.96
C ALA A 116 1.90 -3.99 9.59
N THR A 117 2.01 -5.29 9.26
CA THR A 117 1.56 -5.85 7.98
C THR A 117 0.14 -6.36 8.00
N TYR A 118 -0.44 -6.60 9.18
CA TYR A 118 -1.73 -7.26 9.34
C TYR A 118 -2.88 -6.30 9.63
N LEU A 119 -2.58 -5.13 10.22
CA LEU A 119 -3.62 -4.17 10.56
C LEU A 119 -4.10 -3.40 9.33
N VAL A 120 -5.40 -3.47 9.09
CA VAL A 120 -6.08 -2.76 7.99
C VAL A 120 -7.15 -1.81 8.54
N CYS A 121 -7.39 -0.73 7.82
CA CYS A 121 -8.43 0.23 8.15
C CYS A 121 -9.81 -0.34 7.83
N SER A 122 -10.73 -0.31 8.79
CA SER A 122 -12.12 -0.76 8.59
C SER A 122 -12.90 0.10 7.60
N CYS A 123 -12.49 1.36 7.40
CA CYS A 123 -13.20 2.28 6.49
C CYS A 123 -12.75 2.16 5.04
N CYS A 124 -11.44 2.09 4.78
CA CYS A 124 -10.89 2.14 3.41
C CYS A 124 -10.11 0.87 3.00
N GLY A 125 -9.95 -0.11 3.89
CA GLY A 125 -9.21 -1.34 3.61
C GLY A 125 -7.68 -1.18 3.50
N ASN A 126 -7.15 0.04 3.57
CA ASN A 126 -5.71 0.27 3.50
C ASN A 126 -4.99 -0.15 4.78
N ARG A 127 -3.75 -0.58 4.66
CA ARG A 127 -2.92 -0.93 5.81
C ARG A 127 -2.70 0.26 6.72
N LEU A 128 -2.82 0.05 8.02
CA LEU A 128 -2.49 1.05 9.01
C LEU A 128 -0.97 1.26 9.07
N GLN A 129 -0.58 2.51 9.25
CA GLN A 129 0.82 2.89 9.36
C GLN A 129 1.14 3.32 10.77
N LYS A 130 2.30 2.91 11.28
CA LYS A 130 2.80 3.38 12.56
C LYS A 130 3.08 4.88 12.47
N GLY A 131 2.66 5.63 13.46
CA GLY A 131 2.97 7.04 13.62
C GLY A 131 4.47 7.29 13.79
N LYS A 132 4.84 8.47 14.33
CA LYS A 132 6.25 8.79 14.64
C LYS A 132 6.84 7.71 15.58
N PRO A 133 8.16 7.48 15.60
CA PRO A 133 8.81 6.47 16.44
C PRO A 133 8.44 6.55 17.93
N THR A 134 8.18 7.77 18.42
CA THR A 134 7.70 8.02 19.79
C THR A 134 6.24 7.63 20.00
N ASN A 135 5.46 7.48 18.94
CA ASN A 135 4.03 7.20 19.00
C ASN A 135 3.80 5.71 18.72
N LYS A 136 3.40 4.97 19.76
CA LYS A 136 3.09 3.53 19.67
C LYS A 136 1.72 3.26 19.02
N THR A 137 1.20 4.22 18.25
CA THR A 137 -0.15 4.19 17.69
C THR A 137 -0.10 3.95 16.18
N PHE A 138 -0.94 3.07 15.69
CA PHE A 138 -1.23 2.89 14.27
C PHE A 138 -2.33 3.83 13.82
N LEU A 139 -2.16 4.39 12.63
CA LEU A 139 -3.06 5.37 12.01
C LEU A 139 -3.36 4.98 10.57
N CYS A 140 -4.54 5.34 10.09
CA CYS A 140 -4.82 5.21 8.67
C CYS A 140 -4.09 6.28 7.86
N ALA A 141 -3.30 5.86 6.85
CA ALA A 141 -2.58 6.79 5.98
C ALA A 141 -3.51 7.66 5.14
N THR A 142 -4.70 7.16 4.80
CA THR A 142 -5.72 7.89 4.02
C THR A 142 -6.12 9.21 4.69
N ALA A 143 -6.15 9.26 6.02
CA ALA A 143 -6.44 10.47 6.78
C ALA A 143 -5.47 11.63 6.52
N ARG A 144 -4.28 11.36 5.98
CA ARG A 144 -3.30 12.41 5.61
C ARG A 144 -3.70 13.16 4.34
N TYR A 145 -4.41 12.48 3.46
CA TYR A 145 -4.79 12.97 2.12
C TYR A 145 -6.23 13.42 2.05
N ALA A 146 -7.09 12.78 2.85
CA ALA A 146 -8.53 13.06 2.91
C ALA A 146 -8.96 13.17 4.38
N PRO A 147 -8.74 14.34 5.02
CA PRO A 147 -8.98 14.54 6.45
C PRO A 147 -10.46 14.49 6.83
N ASP A 148 -11.38 14.67 5.89
CA ASP A 148 -12.83 14.65 6.13
C ASP A 148 -13.43 13.25 6.10
N THR A 149 -12.59 12.22 5.90
CA THR A 149 -13.04 10.83 5.92
C THR A 149 -13.08 10.24 7.33
N ALA A 150 -13.94 9.23 7.55
CA ALA A 150 -14.00 8.46 8.80
C ALA A 150 -12.65 7.81 9.18
N CYS A 151 -11.73 7.69 8.23
CA CYS A 151 -10.37 7.22 8.45
C CYS A 151 -9.58 8.02 9.49
N LYS A 152 -9.92 9.30 9.69
CA LYS A 152 -9.29 10.18 10.69
C LYS A 152 -9.47 9.66 12.12
N GLN A 153 -10.57 8.97 12.38
CA GLN A 153 -10.89 8.43 13.70
C GLN A 153 -10.21 7.07 13.96
N ILE A 154 -9.72 6.40 12.91
CA ILE A 154 -9.11 5.08 13.03
C ILE A 154 -7.70 5.21 13.61
N ARG A 155 -7.61 4.90 14.90
CA ARG A 155 -6.37 4.85 15.67
C ARG A 155 -6.38 3.62 16.56
N CYS A 156 -5.28 2.88 16.60
CA CYS A 156 -5.13 1.78 17.54
C CYS A 156 -3.74 1.78 18.17
N ASP A 157 -3.69 1.49 19.46
CA ASP A 157 -2.46 1.37 20.21
C ASP A 157 -1.80 0.01 19.93
N ASP A 158 -0.48 0.01 19.65
CA ASP A 158 0.28 -1.20 19.30
C ASP A 158 0.25 -2.23 20.43
N ARG A 159 0.42 -1.78 21.69
CA ARG A 159 0.44 -2.67 22.86
C ARG A 159 -0.93 -3.31 23.09
N LYS A 160 -1.99 -2.51 23.05
CA LYS A 160 -3.37 -3.02 23.20
C LYS A 160 -3.72 -4.05 22.13
N MET A 161 -3.31 -3.81 20.90
CA MET A 161 -3.55 -4.74 19.79
C MET A 161 -2.77 -6.07 20.00
N GLN A 162 -1.53 -6.01 20.47
CA GLN A 162 -0.77 -7.21 20.82
C GLN A 162 -1.42 -7.99 21.95
N GLU A 163 -1.93 -7.32 22.98
CA GLU A 163 -2.65 -7.96 24.09
C GLU A 163 -3.94 -8.64 23.63
N ILE A 164 -4.73 -7.97 22.76
CA ILE A 164 -5.95 -8.55 22.18
C ILE A 164 -5.62 -9.78 21.34
N LEU A 165 -4.61 -9.69 20.48
CA LEU A 165 -4.18 -10.82 19.67
C LEU A 165 -3.72 -12.00 20.52
N LEU A 166 -2.92 -11.74 21.55
CA LEU A 166 -2.43 -12.78 22.46
C LEU A 166 -3.59 -13.47 23.20
N LYS A 167 -4.59 -12.70 23.66
CA LYS A 167 -5.81 -13.26 24.27
C LYS A 167 -6.58 -14.13 23.27
N ALA A 168 -6.76 -13.67 22.05
CA ALA A 168 -7.47 -14.43 21.00
C ALA A 168 -6.75 -15.75 20.67
N VAL A 169 -5.42 -15.72 20.52
CA VAL A 169 -4.62 -16.93 20.28
C VAL A 169 -4.72 -17.91 21.44
N ARG A 170 -4.59 -17.44 22.69
CA ARG A 170 -4.74 -18.28 23.87
C ARG A 170 -6.12 -18.94 23.93
N GLN A 171 -7.17 -18.18 23.64
CA GLN A 171 -8.54 -18.70 23.60
C GLN A 171 -8.70 -19.79 22.52
N GLN A 172 -8.15 -19.59 21.33
CA GLN A 172 -8.16 -20.59 20.26
C GLN A 172 -7.39 -21.87 20.69
N CYS A 173 -6.22 -21.73 21.30
CA CYS A 173 -5.48 -22.89 21.82
C CYS A 173 -6.30 -23.68 22.84
N MET A 174 -6.96 -23.01 23.79
CA MET A 174 -7.82 -23.68 24.80
C MET A 174 -8.99 -24.42 24.15
N MET A 175 -9.64 -23.80 23.14
CA MET A 175 -10.71 -24.47 22.39
C MET A 175 -10.21 -25.70 21.63
N MET A 176 -9.04 -25.62 21.03
CA MET A 176 -8.42 -26.76 20.33
C MET A 176 -8.07 -27.90 21.27
N ASP A 177 -7.49 -27.58 22.43
CA ASP A 177 -7.19 -28.60 23.46
C ASP A 177 -8.45 -29.31 23.94
N THR A 178 -9.54 -28.60 24.16
CA THR A 178 -10.82 -29.17 24.52
C THR A 178 -11.36 -30.09 23.41
N ARG A 179 -11.28 -29.69 22.17
CA ARG A 179 -11.67 -30.49 21.01
C ARG A 179 -10.84 -31.77 20.88
N ILE A 180 -9.52 -31.67 21.05
CA ILE A 180 -8.60 -32.82 21.01
C ILE A 180 -8.94 -33.83 22.12
N LYS A 181 -9.21 -33.34 23.35
CA LYS A 181 -9.63 -34.20 24.46
C LYS A 181 -10.93 -34.93 24.16
N HIS A 182 -11.92 -34.22 23.60
CA HIS A 182 -13.20 -34.82 23.18
C HIS A 182 -13.03 -35.91 22.13
N ILE A 183 -12.26 -35.64 21.09
CA ILE A 183 -11.97 -36.60 20.00
C ILE A 183 -11.27 -37.85 20.56
N LYS A 184 -10.28 -37.67 21.45
CA LYS A 184 -9.56 -38.78 22.11
C LYS A 184 -10.49 -39.62 22.99
N ALA A 185 -11.43 -39.01 23.70
CA ALA A 185 -12.41 -39.70 24.51
C ALA A 185 -13.35 -40.56 23.64
N THR A 186 -13.91 -39.96 22.57
CA THR A 186 -14.80 -40.67 21.63
C THR A 186 -14.11 -41.84 20.93
N ALA A 187 -12.83 -41.62 20.54
CA ALA A 187 -12.06 -42.71 19.88
C ALA A 187 -11.70 -43.84 20.83
N LYS A 188 -11.64 -43.63 22.11
CA LYS A 188 -11.48 -44.69 23.12
C LYS A 188 -12.76 -45.52 23.30
N THR A 189 -13.92 -44.85 23.28
CA THR A 189 -15.22 -45.53 23.42
C THR A 189 -15.50 -46.47 22.23
N VAL A 190 -15.21 -46.00 21.01
CA VAL A 190 -15.39 -46.81 19.75
C VAL A 190 -14.43 -48.02 19.68
N ARG A 191 -13.28 -47.98 20.38
CA ARG A 191 -12.33 -49.13 20.42
C ARG A 191 -12.66 -50.17 21.50
N SER A 192 -13.56 -49.86 22.42
CA SER A 192 -13.97 -50.72 23.52
C SER A 192 -15.29 -51.47 23.25
N GLU A 193 -15.94 -51.24 22.13
CA GLU A 193 -17.01 -52.01 21.54
C GLU A 193 -16.47 -52.96 20.44
#